data_e211498d156c05097f16ff1d97c54a2e
#
_entry.id   e211498d156c05097f16ff1d97c54a2e
#
_cell.length_a   1.000
_cell.length_b   1.000
_cell.length_c   1.000
_cell.angle_alpha   90.00
_cell.angle_beta   90.00
_cell.angle_gamma   90.00
#
_symmetry.space_group_name_H-M   'P 1'
#
loop_
_entity.id
_entity.type
_entity.pdbx_description
1 polymer ?
#
loop_
_entity_poly.entity_id
_entity_poly.type
_entity_poly.pdbx_seq_one_letter_code
_entity_poly.pdbx_strand_id
1 'polypeptide(L)'
;MSLAERTLAFAAQAPHVQTRKQLSASLMPVLEEAGATRFACLYLRRQNGEVVIDRSISNLPRSWLELYLARGYEATDPVFQGVVRGASHGFWSEVTRGLVLDRSSREVMTAAREHEMGEGFTKRVMLDRGGVAVVMAAGDALKRDSRVRAAFRMSFDVFANEGVRIIRTPAHGLEPPTDEDRDQTSLSKTHLKVLMMRAEGMSNKQVALTMKRHEKTVECHVTEVLRRLEARNMIDAIRIATNRKLIV
;
A
#
# COMPACT_ATOMS: atom_id res chain seq x y z
N MET A 1 -12.08 27.72 0.64
CA MET A 1 -12.93 26.65 0.05
C MET A 1 -13.36 25.71 1.15
N SER A 2 -14.63 25.37 1.22
CA SER A 2 -15.18 24.38 2.15
C SER A 2 -14.78 22.95 1.77
N LEU A 3 -14.95 21.99 2.68
CA LEU A 3 -14.69 20.57 2.41
C LEU A 3 -15.50 20.06 1.19
N ALA A 4 -16.75 20.48 1.07
CA ALA A 4 -17.61 20.11 -0.06
C ALA A 4 -17.07 20.64 -1.40
N GLU A 5 -16.64 21.91 -1.44
CA GLU A 5 -16.04 22.50 -2.65
C GLU A 5 -14.73 21.81 -3.05
N ARG A 6 -13.88 21.46 -2.07
CA ARG A 6 -12.64 20.71 -2.32
C ARG A 6 -12.92 19.30 -2.85
N THR A 7 -13.93 18.62 -2.28
CA THR A 7 -14.37 17.29 -2.72
C THR A 7 -14.86 17.33 -4.17
N LEU A 8 -15.68 18.31 -4.52
CA LEU A 8 -16.17 18.47 -5.90
C LEU A 8 -15.05 18.84 -6.86
N ALA A 9 -14.14 19.73 -6.47
CA ALA A 9 -12.97 20.08 -7.28
C ALA A 9 -12.08 18.85 -7.52
N PHE A 10 -11.83 18.04 -6.50
CA PHE A 10 -11.10 16.78 -6.65
C PHE A 10 -11.82 15.83 -7.63
N ALA A 11 -13.12 15.62 -7.45
CA ALA A 11 -13.90 14.71 -8.31
C ALA A 11 -13.89 15.16 -9.79
N ALA A 12 -13.93 16.47 -10.04
CA ALA A 12 -13.83 17.03 -11.38
C ALA A 12 -12.44 16.91 -12.01
N GLN A 13 -11.38 17.05 -11.20
CA GLN A 13 -10.00 17.03 -11.67
C GLN A 13 -9.45 15.61 -11.85
N ALA A 14 -9.78 14.69 -10.97
CA ALA A 14 -9.18 13.35 -10.90
C ALA A 14 -9.22 12.56 -12.22
N PRO A 15 -10.30 12.59 -13.04
CA PRO A 15 -10.32 11.90 -14.34
C PRO A 15 -9.29 12.42 -15.37
N HIS A 16 -8.80 13.65 -15.19
CA HIS A 16 -7.87 14.29 -16.12
C HIS A 16 -6.40 14.14 -15.76
N VAL A 17 -6.10 13.64 -14.52
CA VAL A 17 -4.72 13.43 -14.09
C VAL A 17 -4.14 12.17 -14.74
N GLN A 18 -2.83 12.17 -14.98
CA GLN A 18 -2.15 11.10 -15.69
C GLN A 18 -1.23 10.26 -14.79
N THR A 19 -0.81 10.79 -13.65
CA THR A 19 0.16 10.15 -12.78
C THR A 19 -0.38 9.94 -11.37
N ARG A 20 0.17 8.95 -10.65
CA ARG A 20 -0.16 8.69 -9.24
C ARG A 20 0.13 9.92 -8.37
N LYS A 21 1.25 10.61 -8.62
CA LYS A 21 1.64 11.82 -7.90
C LYS A 21 0.61 12.94 -8.07
N GLN A 22 0.16 13.18 -9.31
CA GLN A 22 -0.89 14.18 -9.57
C GLN A 22 -2.21 13.80 -8.89
N LEU A 23 -2.60 12.51 -8.96
CA LEU A 23 -3.82 12.02 -8.31
C LEU A 23 -3.76 12.19 -6.79
N SER A 24 -2.62 11.83 -6.18
CA SER A 24 -2.39 12.02 -4.74
C SER A 24 -2.43 13.50 -4.35
N ALA A 25 -1.74 14.36 -5.11
CA ALA A 25 -1.71 15.79 -4.86
C ALA A 25 -3.11 16.44 -4.97
N SER A 26 -3.95 15.98 -5.88
CA SER A 26 -5.32 16.48 -6.02
C SER A 26 -6.24 16.04 -4.88
N LEU A 27 -5.97 14.91 -4.23
CA LEU A 27 -6.71 14.43 -3.05
C LEU A 27 -6.32 15.19 -1.76
N MET A 28 -5.05 15.58 -1.61
CA MET A 28 -4.53 16.18 -0.37
C MET A 28 -5.35 17.34 0.17
N PRO A 29 -5.84 18.32 -0.63
CA PRO A 29 -6.66 19.40 -0.10
C PRO A 29 -7.97 18.97 0.58
N VAL A 30 -8.54 17.83 0.16
CA VAL A 30 -9.72 17.23 0.82
C VAL A 30 -9.32 16.63 2.17
N LEU A 31 -8.19 15.92 2.21
CA LEU A 31 -7.71 15.27 3.43
C LEU A 31 -7.31 16.30 4.50
N GLU A 32 -6.55 17.32 4.14
CA GLU A 32 -6.11 18.39 5.04
C GLU A 32 -7.29 19.14 5.65
N GLU A 33 -8.30 19.49 4.85
CA GLU A 33 -9.51 20.16 5.37
C GLU A 33 -10.29 19.25 6.34
N ALA A 34 -10.23 17.94 6.13
CA ALA A 34 -10.81 16.93 7.03
C ALA A 34 -9.96 16.68 8.29
N GLY A 35 -8.71 17.17 8.33
CA GLY A 35 -7.77 16.93 9.42
C GLY A 35 -6.99 15.60 9.29
N ALA A 36 -6.90 15.05 8.08
CA ALA A 36 -6.09 13.88 7.78
C ALA A 36 -4.80 14.29 7.07
N THR A 37 -3.68 13.69 7.45
CA THR A 37 -2.35 13.96 6.89
C THR A 37 -1.77 12.75 6.15
N ARG A 38 -2.31 11.57 6.42
CA ARG A 38 -1.87 10.29 5.85
C ARG A 38 -2.99 9.64 5.06
N PHE A 39 -2.62 8.95 3.99
CA PHE A 39 -3.56 8.12 3.22
C PHE A 39 -2.86 6.91 2.60
N ALA A 40 -3.65 5.89 2.28
CA ALA A 40 -3.24 4.79 1.43
C ALA A 40 -4.43 4.27 0.62
N CYS A 41 -4.16 3.84 -0.60
CA CYS A 41 -5.05 3.03 -1.43
C CYS A 41 -4.32 1.73 -1.78
N LEU A 42 -4.80 0.61 -1.24
CA LEU A 42 -4.22 -0.71 -1.41
C LEU A 42 -5.09 -1.49 -2.37
N TYR A 43 -4.54 -1.86 -3.53
CA TYR A 43 -5.22 -2.72 -4.49
C TYR A 43 -4.97 -4.18 -4.11
N LEU A 44 -6.06 -4.89 -3.82
CA LEU A 44 -6.03 -6.26 -3.33
C LEU A 44 -6.41 -7.22 -4.46
N ARG A 45 -5.70 -8.36 -4.51
CA ARG A 45 -6.08 -9.50 -5.34
C ARG A 45 -6.03 -10.79 -4.53
N ARG A 46 -6.72 -11.81 -5.00
CA ARG A 46 -6.57 -13.16 -4.46
C ARG A 46 -5.49 -13.92 -5.23
N GLN A 47 -4.57 -14.51 -4.49
CA GLN A 47 -3.54 -15.38 -5.02
C GLN A 47 -3.44 -16.62 -4.13
N ASN A 48 -3.61 -17.82 -4.70
CA ASN A 48 -3.61 -19.09 -3.95
C ASN A 48 -4.55 -19.12 -2.75
N GLY A 49 -5.72 -18.44 -2.84
CA GLY A 49 -6.69 -18.35 -1.75
C GLY A 49 -6.44 -17.22 -0.75
N GLU A 50 -5.27 -16.63 -0.74
CA GLU A 50 -4.89 -15.53 0.14
C GLU A 50 -5.14 -14.17 -0.50
N VAL A 51 -5.36 -13.15 0.33
CA VAL A 51 -5.46 -11.76 -0.11
C VAL A 51 -4.07 -11.15 -0.05
N VAL A 52 -3.59 -10.67 -1.20
CA VAL A 52 -2.28 -10.01 -1.31
C VAL A 52 -2.46 -8.58 -1.80
N ILE A 53 -1.58 -7.69 -1.34
CA ILE A 53 -1.50 -6.33 -1.86
C ILE A 53 -0.74 -6.39 -3.18
N ASP A 54 -1.45 -6.10 -4.27
CA ASP A 54 -0.88 -6.11 -5.62
C ASP A 54 -0.14 -4.80 -5.90
N ARG A 55 -0.78 -3.68 -5.60
CA ARG A 55 -0.26 -2.31 -5.80
C ARG A 55 -0.76 -1.36 -4.72
N SER A 56 -0.08 -0.23 -4.57
CA SER A 56 -0.51 0.82 -3.64
C SER A 56 -0.24 2.23 -4.17
N ILE A 57 -1.02 3.18 -3.70
CA ILE A 57 -0.76 4.62 -3.80
C ILE A 57 -0.89 5.17 -2.38
N SER A 58 0.16 5.73 -1.82
CA SER A 58 0.15 6.20 -0.43
C SER A 58 1.19 7.30 -0.18
N ASN A 59 0.99 8.04 0.91
CA ASN A 59 1.98 8.93 1.49
C ASN A 59 2.37 8.49 2.92
N LEU A 60 2.20 7.22 3.24
CA LEU A 60 2.58 6.68 4.54
C LEU A 60 4.09 6.78 4.75
N PRO A 61 4.57 7.12 5.96
CA PRO A 61 5.98 7.17 6.26
C PRO A 61 6.66 5.82 6.01
N ARG A 62 7.86 5.84 5.46
CA ARG A 62 8.63 4.63 5.20
C ARG A 62 8.88 3.84 6.49
N SER A 63 9.17 4.54 7.60
CA SER A 63 9.34 3.93 8.93
C SER A 63 8.12 3.14 9.38
N TRP A 64 6.92 3.66 9.12
CA TRP A 64 5.67 2.95 9.38
C TRP A 64 5.53 1.70 8.52
N LEU A 65 5.77 1.81 7.22
CA LEU A 65 5.65 0.68 6.29
C LEU A 65 6.64 -0.44 6.63
N GLU A 66 7.89 -0.08 6.96
CA GLU A 66 8.91 -1.03 7.39
C GLU A 66 8.53 -1.73 8.70
N LEU A 67 8.02 -0.99 9.69
CA LEU A 67 7.53 -1.53 10.95
C LEU A 67 6.33 -2.46 10.74
N TYR A 68 5.33 -2.02 9.96
CA TYR A 68 4.11 -2.75 9.68
C TYR A 68 4.39 -4.12 9.05
N LEU A 69 5.25 -4.14 8.04
CA LEU A 69 5.66 -5.38 7.36
C LEU A 69 6.57 -6.26 8.25
N ALA A 70 7.53 -5.67 8.96
CA ALA A 70 8.46 -6.43 9.80
C ALA A 70 7.75 -7.14 10.97
N ARG A 71 6.65 -6.56 11.47
CA ARG A 71 5.85 -7.11 12.56
C ARG A 71 4.69 -8.00 12.09
N GLY A 72 4.42 -8.06 10.78
CA GLY A 72 3.28 -8.79 10.22
C GLY A 72 1.94 -8.21 10.70
N TYR A 73 1.86 -6.91 10.83
CA TYR A 73 0.68 -6.23 11.37
C TYR A 73 -0.58 -6.45 10.52
N GLU A 74 -0.45 -6.76 9.23
CA GLU A 74 -1.57 -7.10 8.34
C GLU A 74 -2.43 -8.24 8.88
N ALA A 75 -1.84 -9.17 9.63
CA ALA A 75 -2.56 -10.30 10.22
C ALA A 75 -3.32 -9.93 11.51
N THR A 76 -2.88 -8.88 12.21
CA THR A 76 -3.36 -8.51 13.56
C THR A 76 -4.02 -7.14 13.62
N ASP A 77 -3.91 -6.34 12.54
CA ASP A 77 -4.57 -5.04 12.43
C ASP A 77 -6.10 -5.19 12.39
N PRO A 78 -6.82 -4.77 13.45
CA PRO A 78 -8.25 -5.00 13.55
C PRO A 78 -9.04 -4.21 12.50
N VAL A 79 -8.52 -3.07 12.05
CA VAL A 79 -9.15 -2.23 11.02
C VAL A 79 -8.99 -2.88 9.65
N PHE A 80 -7.77 -3.25 9.29
CA PHE A 80 -7.48 -3.90 8.01
C PHE A 80 -8.24 -5.24 7.89
N GLN A 81 -8.17 -6.09 8.91
CA GLN A 81 -8.84 -7.37 8.94
C GLN A 81 -10.39 -7.22 8.87
N GLY A 82 -10.94 -6.25 9.57
CA GLY A 82 -12.37 -5.94 9.49
C GLY A 82 -12.81 -5.61 8.06
N VAL A 83 -12.07 -4.75 7.39
CA VAL A 83 -12.38 -4.31 6.00
C VAL A 83 -12.16 -5.43 4.99
N VAL A 84 -11.09 -6.20 5.09
CA VAL A 84 -10.81 -7.33 4.19
C VAL A 84 -11.87 -8.43 4.31
N ARG A 85 -12.35 -8.71 5.52
CA ARG A 85 -13.39 -9.71 5.78
C ARG A 85 -14.81 -9.25 5.40
N GLY A 86 -14.95 -8.01 4.92
CA GLY A 86 -16.24 -7.50 4.42
C GLY A 86 -17.00 -6.62 5.41
N ALA A 87 -16.39 -6.25 6.55
CA ALA A 87 -16.93 -5.21 7.39
C ALA A 87 -16.99 -3.88 6.62
N SER A 88 -18.00 -3.08 6.90
CA SER A 88 -18.23 -1.81 6.23
C SER A 88 -17.12 -0.79 6.49
N HIS A 89 -17.10 0.25 5.70
CA HIS A 89 -16.33 1.46 5.91
C HIS A 89 -16.68 2.15 7.24
N GLY A 90 -15.72 2.82 7.86
CA GLY A 90 -15.98 3.62 9.07
C GLY A 90 -14.72 4.25 9.63
N PHE A 91 -14.90 5.06 10.66
CA PHE A 91 -13.80 5.53 11.49
C PHE A 91 -13.24 4.38 12.31
N TRP A 92 -11.94 4.39 12.54
CA TRP A 92 -11.24 3.30 13.25
C TRP A 92 -11.84 3.03 14.62
N SER A 93 -12.15 4.09 15.36
CA SER A 93 -12.83 3.99 16.65
C SER A 93 -14.22 3.35 16.57
N GLU A 94 -14.89 3.42 15.42
CA GLU A 94 -16.20 2.78 15.22
C GLU A 94 -16.05 1.33 14.78
N VAL A 95 -15.11 1.07 13.86
CA VAL A 95 -14.80 -0.29 13.37
C VAL A 95 -14.34 -1.18 14.52
N THR A 96 -13.56 -0.62 15.46
CA THR A 96 -13.03 -1.36 16.60
C THR A 96 -13.94 -1.34 17.82
N ARG A 97 -15.06 -0.61 17.78
CA ARG A 97 -16.02 -0.55 18.89
C ARG A 97 -16.64 -1.92 19.18
N GLY A 98 -16.50 -2.34 20.43
CA GLY A 98 -17.05 -3.64 20.86
C GLY A 98 -16.17 -4.85 20.53
N LEU A 99 -15.03 -4.64 19.85
CA LEU A 99 -14.04 -5.71 19.69
C LEU A 99 -13.20 -5.84 20.95
N VAL A 100 -13.00 -7.07 21.40
CA VAL A 100 -11.99 -7.38 22.41
C VAL A 100 -10.66 -7.45 21.69
N LEU A 101 -9.92 -6.34 21.71
CA LEU A 101 -8.60 -6.30 21.09
C LEU A 101 -7.61 -7.10 21.92
N ASP A 102 -6.94 -8.06 21.32
CA ASP A 102 -5.83 -8.77 21.92
C ASP A 102 -4.57 -7.88 22.06
N ARG A 103 -3.49 -8.43 22.59
CA ARG A 103 -2.25 -7.68 22.76
C ARG A 103 -1.69 -7.19 21.42
N SER A 104 -1.69 -8.04 20.41
CA SER A 104 -1.14 -7.73 19.08
C SER A 104 -1.94 -6.63 18.38
N SER A 105 -3.27 -6.70 18.42
CA SER A 105 -4.16 -5.66 17.87
C SER A 105 -3.97 -4.31 18.57
N ARG A 106 -3.78 -4.30 19.88
CA ARG A 106 -3.47 -3.07 20.64
C ARG A 106 -2.10 -2.50 20.28
N GLU A 107 -1.09 -3.36 20.06
CA GLU A 107 0.23 -2.94 19.60
C GLU A 107 0.18 -2.19 18.28
N VAL A 108 -0.52 -2.72 17.27
CA VAL A 108 -0.73 -2.04 15.98
C VAL A 108 -1.35 -0.66 16.16
N MET A 109 -2.43 -0.56 16.93
CA MET A 109 -3.14 0.71 17.15
C MET A 109 -2.27 1.73 17.91
N THR A 110 -1.39 1.27 18.80
CA THR A 110 -0.44 2.12 19.51
C THR A 110 0.64 2.62 18.58
N ALA A 111 1.25 1.73 17.79
CA ALA A 111 2.26 2.09 16.82
C ALA A 111 1.73 3.06 15.74
N ALA A 112 0.46 2.92 15.32
CA ALA A 112 -0.18 3.88 14.41
C ALA A 112 -0.23 5.29 15.02
N ARG A 113 -0.57 5.42 16.31
CA ARG A 113 -0.56 6.72 17.00
C ARG A 113 0.82 7.37 17.07
N GLU A 114 1.86 6.57 17.29
CA GLU A 114 3.25 7.04 17.29
C GLU A 114 3.70 7.59 15.93
N HIS A 115 2.98 7.23 14.86
CA HIS A 115 3.18 7.73 13.49
C HIS A 115 2.14 8.78 13.06
N GLU A 116 1.55 9.52 14.02
CA GLU A 116 0.55 10.58 13.77
C GLU A 116 -0.74 10.08 13.10
N MET A 117 -1.10 8.84 13.38
CA MET A 117 -2.32 8.21 12.88
C MET A 117 -3.23 7.79 14.05
N GLY A 118 -3.58 8.75 14.92
CA GLY A 118 -4.40 8.51 16.12
C GLY A 118 -5.84 8.12 15.82
N GLU A 119 -6.39 8.60 14.72
CA GLU A 119 -7.69 8.21 14.18
C GLU A 119 -7.61 8.10 12.66
N GLY A 120 -8.43 7.23 12.08
CA GLY A 120 -8.52 7.08 10.63
C GLY A 120 -9.93 6.76 10.17
N PHE A 121 -10.14 6.91 8.87
CA PHE A 121 -11.32 6.43 8.18
C PHE A 121 -10.87 5.42 7.12
N THR A 122 -11.49 4.24 7.11
CA THR A 122 -11.16 3.19 6.13
C THR A 122 -12.43 2.78 5.39
N LYS A 123 -12.28 2.56 4.08
CA LYS A 123 -13.36 2.12 3.20
C LYS A 123 -12.87 1.02 2.26
N ARG A 124 -13.67 -0.01 2.11
CA ARG A 124 -13.54 -0.98 1.01
C ARG A 124 -14.24 -0.42 -0.23
N VAL A 125 -13.53 -0.41 -1.35
CA VAL A 125 -14.06 0.02 -2.64
C VAL A 125 -14.06 -1.18 -3.59
N MET A 126 -15.22 -1.51 -4.13
CA MET A 126 -15.35 -2.53 -5.16
C MET A 126 -14.96 -1.90 -6.49
N LEU A 127 -14.08 -2.56 -7.21
CA LEU A 127 -13.60 -2.13 -8.51
C LEU A 127 -14.20 -2.99 -9.61
N ASP A 128 -14.13 -2.50 -10.83
CA ASP A 128 -14.55 -3.26 -12.00
C ASP A 128 -13.85 -4.63 -12.08
N ARG A 129 -14.57 -5.62 -12.62
CA ARG A 129 -14.11 -7.02 -12.78
C ARG A 129 -13.81 -7.72 -11.44
N GLY A 130 -14.47 -7.31 -10.36
CA GLY A 130 -14.35 -7.96 -9.05
C GLY A 130 -13.07 -7.62 -8.27
N GLY A 131 -12.32 -6.62 -8.70
CA GLY A 131 -11.19 -6.10 -7.93
C GLY A 131 -11.67 -5.41 -6.65
N VAL A 132 -10.79 -5.30 -5.67
CA VAL A 132 -11.05 -4.62 -4.41
C VAL A 132 -9.90 -3.65 -4.11
N ALA A 133 -10.24 -2.44 -3.70
CA ALA A 133 -9.30 -1.54 -3.07
C ALA A 133 -9.70 -1.28 -1.61
N VAL A 134 -8.72 -1.19 -0.73
CA VAL A 134 -8.89 -0.66 0.63
C VAL A 134 -8.25 0.72 0.64
N VAL A 135 -9.07 1.73 0.91
CA VAL A 135 -8.62 3.12 1.00
C VAL A 135 -8.75 3.59 2.42
N MET A 136 -7.75 4.30 2.89
CA MET A 136 -7.73 4.89 4.22
C MET A 136 -7.17 6.29 4.20
N ALA A 137 -7.62 7.11 5.14
CA ALA A 137 -6.97 8.34 5.54
C ALA A 137 -6.89 8.40 7.07
N ALA A 138 -5.82 8.98 7.60
CA ALA A 138 -5.61 9.07 9.02
C ALA A 138 -4.94 10.40 9.41
N GLY A 139 -5.10 10.79 10.66
CA GLY A 139 -4.47 11.95 11.25
C GLY A 139 -4.98 12.18 12.67
N ASP A 140 -4.18 12.83 13.48
CA ASP A 140 -4.55 13.11 14.88
C ASP A 140 -5.68 14.15 14.99
N ALA A 141 -5.80 15.04 14.00
CA ALA A 141 -6.84 16.08 13.93
C ALA A 141 -8.07 15.67 13.12
N LEU A 142 -8.21 14.40 12.78
CA LEU A 142 -9.28 13.91 11.90
C LEU A 142 -10.67 14.18 12.50
N LYS A 143 -11.47 14.96 11.80
CA LYS A 143 -12.85 15.29 12.14
C LYS A 143 -13.78 14.10 11.92
N ARG A 144 -14.74 13.88 12.82
CA ARG A 144 -15.64 12.69 12.80
C ARG A 144 -17.10 13.03 12.45
N ASP A 145 -17.34 14.12 11.78
CA ASP A 145 -18.70 14.53 11.42
C ASP A 145 -19.21 13.90 10.11
N SER A 146 -20.50 14.09 9.84
CA SER A 146 -21.16 13.54 8.65
C SER A 146 -20.62 14.11 7.34
N ARG A 147 -20.12 15.35 7.34
CA ARG A 147 -19.55 16.00 6.13
C ARG A 147 -18.24 15.34 5.75
N VAL A 148 -17.38 15.06 6.73
CA VAL A 148 -16.13 14.31 6.51
C VAL A 148 -16.40 12.91 5.98
N ARG A 149 -17.39 12.21 6.55
CA ARG A 149 -17.81 10.89 6.05
C ARG A 149 -18.26 10.94 4.59
N ALA A 150 -19.09 11.91 4.24
CA ALA A 150 -19.58 12.08 2.86
C ALA A 150 -18.43 12.40 1.90
N ALA A 151 -17.54 13.32 2.30
CA ALA A 151 -16.36 13.68 1.52
C ALA A 151 -15.45 12.47 1.26
N PHE A 152 -15.16 11.67 2.29
CA PHE A 152 -14.34 10.46 2.13
C PHE A 152 -15.00 9.40 1.27
N ARG A 153 -16.31 9.17 1.42
CA ARG A 153 -17.05 8.24 0.56
C ARG A 153 -16.89 8.59 -0.92
N MET A 154 -17.17 9.85 -1.28
CA MET A 154 -17.04 10.32 -2.66
C MET A 154 -15.58 10.28 -3.15
N SER A 155 -14.67 10.89 -2.39
CA SER A 155 -13.28 11.05 -2.83
C SER A 155 -12.59 9.69 -2.96
N PHE A 156 -12.85 8.74 -2.05
CA PHE A 156 -12.20 7.44 -2.09
C PHE A 156 -12.69 6.55 -3.23
N ASP A 157 -13.96 6.64 -3.61
CA ASP A 157 -14.46 5.93 -4.79
C ASP A 157 -13.78 6.45 -6.06
N VAL A 158 -13.70 7.78 -6.21
CA VAL A 158 -13.01 8.41 -7.34
C VAL A 158 -11.52 8.07 -7.31
N PHE A 159 -10.86 8.22 -6.16
CA PHE A 159 -9.43 7.96 -6.02
C PHE A 159 -9.04 6.52 -6.36
N ALA A 160 -9.80 5.55 -5.87
CA ALA A 160 -9.54 4.14 -6.13
C ALA A 160 -9.71 3.78 -7.62
N ASN A 161 -10.79 4.27 -8.25
CA ASN A 161 -11.07 4.00 -9.66
C ASN A 161 -10.04 4.67 -10.59
N GLU A 162 -9.72 5.94 -10.35
CA GLU A 162 -8.71 6.66 -11.13
C GLU A 162 -7.30 6.11 -10.92
N GLY A 163 -6.98 5.68 -9.71
CA GLY A 163 -5.74 4.98 -9.42
C GLY A 163 -5.60 3.68 -10.22
N VAL A 164 -6.68 2.89 -10.33
CA VAL A 164 -6.68 1.68 -11.19
C VAL A 164 -6.47 2.07 -12.65
N ARG A 165 -7.13 3.12 -13.14
CA ARG A 165 -6.93 3.61 -14.51
C ARG A 165 -5.46 3.93 -14.77
N ILE A 166 -4.84 4.74 -13.90
CA ILE A 166 -3.44 5.15 -14.02
C ILE A 166 -2.48 3.94 -13.93
N ILE A 167 -2.74 3.01 -13.03
CA ILE A 167 -1.89 1.82 -12.85
C ILE A 167 -1.97 0.86 -14.05
N ARG A 168 -3.11 0.78 -14.72
CA ARG A 168 -3.35 -0.11 -15.86
C ARG A 168 -2.93 0.49 -17.20
N THR A 169 -2.80 1.81 -17.30
CA THR A 169 -2.36 2.46 -18.53
C THR A 169 -0.88 2.11 -18.76
N PRO A 170 -0.52 1.45 -19.86
CA PRO A 170 0.88 1.24 -20.21
C PRO A 170 1.55 2.62 -20.33
N ALA A 171 2.73 2.76 -19.77
CA ALA A 171 3.52 4.00 -19.85
C ALA A 171 4.03 4.20 -21.29
N HIS A 172 3.16 4.63 -22.20
CA HIS A 172 3.56 5.16 -23.49
C HIS A 172 3.77 6.66 -23.34
N GLY A 173 5.04 7.07 -23.26
CA GLY A 173 5.46 8.47 -23.44
C GLY A 173 5.32 9.40 -22.23
N LEU A 174 5.22 8.91 -21.02
CA LEU A 174 5.16 9.70 -19.80
C LEU A 174 6.47 9.62 -19.02
N GLU A 175 6.78 10.70 -18.31
CA GLU A 175 8.00 10.93 -17.54
C GLU A 175 8.61 9.67 -16.92
N PRO A 176 9.93 9.56 -16.89
CA PRO A 176 10.58 8.44 -16.20
C PRO A 176 10.04 8.37 -14.77
N PRO A 177 9.88 7.16 -14.22
CA PRO A 177 9.38 6.97 -12.86
C PRO A 177 10.16 7.87 -11.92
N THR A 178 9.45 8.59 -11.03
CA THR A 178 10.07 9.41 -9.98
C THR A 178 10.95 8.52 -9.11
N ASP A 179 11.90 9.09 -8.38
CA ASP A 179 12.74 8.27 -7.48
C ASP A 179 11.92 7.47 -6.46
N GLU A 180 10.71 7.93 -6.13
CA GLU A 180 9.74 7.19 -5.31
C GLU A 180 9.09 6.01 -6.07
N ASP A 181 8.79 6.16 -7.35
CA ASP A 181 8.29 5.07 -8.19
C ASP A 181 9.40 4.07 -8.53
N ARG A 182 10.64 4.55 -8.68
CA ARG A 182 11.82 3.70 -8.85
C ARG A 182 12.08 2.86 -7.60
N ASP A 183 11.79 3.38 -6.41
CA ASP A 183 11.99 2.65 -5.16
C ASP A 183 10.99 1.49 -4.97
N GLN A 184 9.78 1.56 -5.56
CA GLN A 184 8.79 0.47 -5.49
C GLN A 184 9.02 -0.66 -6.51
N THR A 185 9.66 -0.37 -7.65
CA THR A 185 9.97 -1.37 -8.69
C THR A 185 11.46 -1.70 -8.75
N SER A 186 12.34 -0.86 -8.19
CA SER A 186 13.77 -1.10 -8.17
C SER A 186 14.14 -2.11 -7.08
N LEU A 187 14.96 -3.07 -7.43
CA LEU A 187 15.57 -3.96 -6.46
C LEU A 187 16.61 -3.20 -5.64
N SER A 188 16.50 -3.26 -4.31
CA SER A 188 17.53 -2.71 -3.43
C SER A 188 18.89 -3.44 -3.65
N LYS A 189 19.99 -2.85 -3.22
CA LYS A 189 21.31 -3.51 -3.26
C LYS A 189 21.29 -4.88 -2.59
N THR A 190 20.51 -5.04 -1.52
CA THR A 190 20.32 -6.32 -0.83
C THR A 190 19.54 -7.31 -1.68
N HIS A 191 18.47 -6.86 -2.35
CA HIS A 191 17.68 -7.72 -3.25
C HIS A 191 18.52 -8.17 -4.45
N LEU A 192 19.30 -7.28 -5.06
CA LEU A 192 20.22 -7.63 -6.14
C LEU A 192 21.26 -8.66 -5.68
N LYS A 193 21.84 -8.46 -4.49
CA LYS A 193 22.81 -9.42 -3.92
C LYS A 193 22.20 -10.80 -3.68
N VAL A 194 20.99 -10.86 -3.13
CA VAL A 194 20.25 -12.14 -2.95
C VAL A 194 19.99 -12.78 -4.32
N LEU A 195 19.51 -12.00 -5.29
CA LEU A 195 19.20 -12.50 -6.63
C LEU A 195 20.43 -13.03 -7.36
N MET A 196 21.59 -12.34 -7.28
CA MET A 196 22.87 -12.79 -7.85
C MET A 196 23.30 -14.13 -7.24
N MET A 197 23.32 -14.25 -5.91
CA MET A 197 23.66 -15.50 -5.23
C MET A 197 22.71 -16.65 -5.59
N ARG A 198 21.42 -16.35 -5.77
CA ARG A 198 20.44 -17.31 -6.24
C ARG A 198 20.65 -17.70 -7.72
N ALA A 199 21.12 -16.77 -8.55
CA ALA A 199 21.51 -17.05 -9.94
C ALA A 199 22.76 -17.95 -10.02
N GLU A 200 23.67 -17.84 -9.03
CA GLU A 200 24.83 -18.74 -8.86
C GLU A 200 24.44 -20.12 -8.28
N GLY A 201 23.13 -20.40 -8.08
CA GLY A 201 22.63 -21.69 -7.63
C GLY A 201 22.62 -21.88 -6.10
N MET A 202 22.95 -20.85 -5.32
CA MET A 202 22.93 -20.98 -3.85
C MET A 202 21.50 -21.17 -3.32
N SER A 203 21.33 -22.05 -2.33
CA SER A 203 20.09 -22.19 -1.56
C SER A 203 19.86 -21.00 -0.63
N ASN A 204 18.63 -20.80 -0.13
CA ASN A 204 18.34 -19.75 0.86
C ASN A 204 19.24 -19.86 2.11
N LYS A 205 19.53 -21.08 2.55
CA LYS A 205 20.42 -21.37 3.68
C LYS A 205 21.85 -20.92 3.40
N GLN A 206 22.36 -21.20 2.21
CA GLN A 206 23.73 -20.76 1.80
C GLN A 206 23.80 -19.24 1.68
N VAL A 207 22.81 -18.60 1.07
CA VAL A 207 22.70 -17.13 1.01
C VAL A 207 22.64 -16.52 2.42
N ALA A 208 21.88 -17.11 3.33
CA ALA A 208 21.79 -16.66 4.73
C ALA A 208 23.15 -16.73 5.44
N LEU A 209 23.87 -17.82 5.28
CA LEU A 209 25.22 -17.97 5.83
C LEU A 209 26.19 -16.92 5.27
N THR A 210 26.19 -16.75 3.94
CA THR A 210 27.05 -15.80 3.25
C THR A 210 26.77 -14.35 3.65
N MET A 211 25.47 -14.00 3.82
CA MET A 211 25.05 -12.65 4.23
C MET A 211 25.08 -12.43 5.74
N LYS A 212 25.42 -13.45 6.55
CA LYS A 212 25.33 -13.42 8.01
C LYS A 212 23.94 -13.01 8.52
N ARG A 213 22.90 -13.62 7.97
CA ARG A 213 21.49 -13.36 8.28
C ARG A 213 20.76 -14.66 8.58
N HIS A 214 19.57 -14.57 9.17
CA HIS A 214 18.70 -15.72 9.33
C HIS A 214 18.09 -16.15 8.00
N GLU A 215 17.88 -17.44 7.79
CA GLU A 215 17.26 -17.99 6.57
C GLU A 215 15.89 -17.37 6.29
N LYS A 216 15.09 -17.17 7.35
CA LYS A 216 13.79 -16.48 7.27
C LYS A 216 13.88 -15.06 6.67
N THR A 217 14.95 -14.33 6.99
CA THR A 217 15.20 -13.00 6.42
C THR A 217 15.49 -13.09 4.91
N VAL A 218 16.22 -14.10 4.49
CA VAL A 218 16.50 -14.34 3.06
C VAL A 218 15.22 -14.74 2.33
N GLU A 219 14.36 -15.56 2.92
CA GLU A 219 13.04 -15.89 2.36
C GLU A 219 12.19 -14.63 2.12
N CYS A 220 12.17 -13.71 3.08
CA CYS A 220 11.48 -12.41 2.90
C CYS A 220 12.06 -11.62 1.72
N HIS A 221 13.40 -11.56 1.60
CA HIS A 221 14.03 -10.89 0.45
C HIS A 221 13.72 -11.60 -0.87
N VAL A 222 13.71 -12.92 -0.90
CA VAL A 222 13.31 -13.71 -2.08
C VAL A 222 11.88 -13.39 -2.49
N THR A 223 10.94 -13.40 -1.54
CA THR A 223 9.54 -13.07 -1.80
C THR A 223 9.40 -11.66 -2.37
N GLU A 224 10.13 -10.69 -1.82
CA GLU A 224 10.09 -9.31 -2.29
C GLU A 224 10.74 -9.15 -3.69
N VAL A 225 11.80 -9.89 -4.00
CA VAL A 225 12.39 -9.95 -5.34
C VAL A 225 11.37 -10.47 -6.36
N LEU A 226 10.70 -11.59 -6.06
CA LEU A 226 9.68 -12.16 -6.93
C LEU A 226 8.55 -11.15 -7.17
N ARG A 227 8.09 -10.50 -6.13
CA ARG A 227 7.03 -9.48 -6.20
C ARG A 227 7.44 -8.29 -7.07
N ARG A 228 8.63 -7.72 -6.84
CA ARG A 228 9.12 -6.52 -7.58
C ARG A 228 9.40 -6.80 -9.05
N LEU A 229 9.84 -7.99 -9.38
CA LEU A 229 10.06 -8.42 -10.75
C LEU A 229 8.81 -8.98 -11.43
N GLU A 230 7.70 -9.14 -10.69
CA GLU A 230 6.47 -9.79 -11.15
C GLU A 230 6.76 -11.24 -11.67
N ALA A 231 7.71 -11.91 -11.02
CA ALA A 231 8.19 -13.24 -11.40
C ALA A 231 7.39 -14.34 -10.71
N ARG A 232 7.13 -15.42 -11.41
CA ARG A 232 6.38 -16.58 -10.90
C ARG A 232 7.20 -17.45 -9.94
N ASN A 233 8.51 -17.47 -10.14
CA ASN A 233 9.47 -18.21 -9.33
C ASN A 233 10.87 -17.62 -9.51
N MET A 234 11.86 -18.17 -8.79
CA MET A 234 13.23 -17.64 -8.81
C MET A 234 13.89 -17.75 -10.20
N ILE A 235 13.63 -18.81 -10.97
CA ILE A 235 14.15 -18.97 -12.32
C ILE A 235 13.61 -17.85 -13.23
N ASP A 236 12.32 -17.57 -13.13
CA ASP A 236 11.68 -16.50 -13.89
C ASP A 236 12.21 -15.11 -13.45
N ALA A 237 12.46 -14.91 -12.15
CA ALA A 237 13.07 -13.70 -11.63
C ALA A 237 14.48 -13.46 -12.17
N ILE A 238 15.30 -14.50 -12.20
CA ILE A 238 16.65 -14.44 -12.77
C ILE A 238 16.58 -14.09 -14.26
N ARG A 239 15.74 -14.77 -15.03
CA ARG A 239 15.55 -14.50 -16.47
C ARG A 239 15.11 -13.05 -16.72
N ILE A 240 14.14 -12.52 -15.95
CA ILE A 240 13.66 -11.14 -16.05
C ILE A 240 14.78 -10.15 -15.71
N ALA A 241 15.53 -10.41 -14.63
CA ALA A 241 16.60 -9.53 -14.17
C ALA A 241 17.77 -9.49 -15.17
N THR A 242 18.13 -10.63 -15.78
CA THR A 242 19.16 -10.69 -16.83
C THR A 242 18.69 -9.93 -18.08
N ASN A 243 17.46 -10.13 -18.52
CA ASN A 243 16.90 -9.40 -19.67
C ASN A 243 16.82 -7.89 -19.43
N ARG A 244 16.60 -7.46 -18.19
CA ARG A 244 16.60 -6.04 -17.78
C ARG A 244 18.01 -5.52 -17.47
N LYS A 245 19.06 -6.32 -17.64
CA LYS A 245 20.45 -5.99 -17.30
C LYS A 245 20.66 -5.54 -15.83
N LEU A 246 19.86 -6.07 -14.92
CA LEU A 246 19.97 -5.83 -13.48
C LEU A 246 21.03 -6.71 -12.82
N ILE A 247 21.25 -7.88 -13.39
CA ILE A 247 22.33 -8.84 -13.06
C ILE A 247 22.99 -9.31 -14.35
N VAL A 248 24.22 -9.78 -14.23
CA VAL A 248 25.03 -10.31 -15.35
C VAL A 248 24.91 -11.83 -15.40
#